data_d0d4ea9ef9a628e1fb26440bcaf30a2c
#
_entry.id   d0d4ea9ef9a628e1fb26440bcaf30a2c
#
_cell.length_a   1.000
_cell.length_b   1.000
_cell.length_c   1.000
_cell.angle_alpha   90.00
_cell.angle_beta   90.00
_cell.angle_gamma   90.00
#
_symmetry.space_group_name_H-M   'P 1'
#
loop_
_entity.id
_entity.type
_entity.pdbx_description
1 polymer ?
#
loop_
_entity_poly.entity_id
_entity_poly.type
_entity_poly.pdbx_seq_one_letter_code
_entity_poly.pdbx_strand_id
1 'polypeptide(L)'
;MKISDDSLEFLTELLETPSPSGFEIDAQRIWADEMRKYTEDVQCDTYGNTWATFHADKENAPTLMIEAHADEIGFMIRHITPEGFLYVERVGGTDTAIARGRRVRFLGSQGEVMGITGNTAIHLREGGEKEPKIWEIYIDVGASSDKEVADLGLRVGHVGVYCDGPMLMNENKLVCRALDNRLSGFVLSEIAKRLCKQKKPLAWNVACLLY
;
A
#
# COMPACT_ATOMS: atom_id res chain seq x y z
N MET A 1 -4.05 -7.50 24.68
CA MET A 1 -4.29 -8.75 23.93
C MET A 1 -3.05 -8.98 23.07
N LYS A 2 -2.44 -10.15 23.11
CA LYS A 2 -1.26 -10.45 22.29
C LYS A 2 -1.74 -10.88 20.92
N ILE A 3 -1.22 -10.28 19.84
CA ILE A 3 -1.44 -10.72 18.45
C ILE A 3 -0.78 -12.11 18.31
N SER A 4 -1.42 -13.07 17.63
CA SER A 4 -0.81 -14.38 17.35
C SER A 4 0.26 -14.25 16.27
N ASP A 5 1.17 -15.21 16.21
CA ASP A 5 2.26 -15.19 15.22
C ASP A 5 1.71 -15.22 13.78
N ASP A 6 0.70 -16.04 13.50
CA ASP A 6 0.01 -16.10 12.20
C ASP A 6 -0.63 -14.73 11.83
N SER A 7 -1.26 -14.06 12.80
CA SER A 7 -1.87 -12.74 12.57
C SER A 7 -0.80 -11.67 12.34
N LEU A 8 0.35 -11.79 13.00
CA LEU A 8 1.47 -10.86 12.81
C LEU A 8 2.12 -11.07 11.43
N GLU A 9 2.26 -12.32 10.99
CA GLU A 9 2.76 -12.65 9.66
C GLU A 9 1.86 -12.05 8.57
N PHE A 10 0.55 -12.29 8.66
CA PHE A 10 -0.42 -11.68 7.74
C PHE A 10 -0.37 -10.14 7.74
N LEU A 11 -0.32 -9.52 8.93
CA LEU A 11 -0.19 -8.05 9.03
C LEU A 11 1.08 -7.56 8.36
N THR A 12 2.19 -8.26 8.56
CA THR A 12 3.49 -7.91 7.97
C THR A 12 3.43 -7.99 6.44
N GLU A 13 2.89 -9.09 5.89
CA GLU A 13 2.72 -9.29 4.46
C GLU A 13 1.83 -8.20 3.83
N LEU A 14 0.69 -7.92 4.47
CA LEU A 14 -0.24 -6.90 4.01
C LEU A 14 0.41 -5.49 4.01
N LEU A 15 1.18 -5.14 5.03
CA LEU A 15 1.86 -3.85 5.14
C LEU A 15 3.08 -3.74 4.21
N GLU A 16 3.79 -4.83 3.94
CA GLU A 16 4.96 -4.84 3.07
C GLU A 16 4.60 -4.68 1.60
N THR A 17 3.46 -5.21 1.18
CA THR A 17 3.00 -5.21 -0.21
C THR A 17 2.70 -3.78 -0.69
N PRO A 18 3.34 -3.28 -1.77
CA PRO A 18 3.04 -1.98 -2.33
C PRO A 18 1.62 -1.94 -2.91
N SER A 19 0.89 -0.86 -2.63
CA SER A 19 -0.44 -0.64 -3.24
C SER A 19 -0.75 0.85 -3.39
N PRO A 20 0.01 1.61 -4.18
CA PRO A 20 -0.38 2.99 -4.44
C PRO A 20 -1.73 3.03 -5.14
N SER A 21 -2.53 4.11 -4.89
CA SER A 21 -3.90 4.24 -5.40
C SER A 21 -4.01 3.91 -6.90
N GLY A 22 -4.93 3.00 -7.25
CA GLY A 22 -5.11 2.43 -8.59
C GLY A 22 -4.28 1.17 -8.88
N PHE A 23 -3.46 0.70 -7.92
CA PHE A 23 -2.59 -0.48 -8.05
C PHE A 23 -2.68 -1.41 -6.82
N GLU A 24 -3.87 -1.54 -6.26
CA GLU A 24 -4.12 -2.25 -4.99
C GLU A 24 -4.25 -3.78 -5.14
N ILE A 25 -4.24 -4.29 -6.36
CA ILE A 25 -4.64 -5.67 -6.68
C ILE A 25 -3.91 -6.75 -5.86
N ASP A 26 -2.61 -6.55 -5.58
CA ASP A 26 -1.83 -7.54 -4.85
C ASP A 26 -2.15 -7.51 -3.35
N ALA A 27 -2.32 -6.31 -2.76
CA ALA A 27 -2.78 -6.16 -1.38
C ALA A 27 -4.21 -6.72 -1.19
N GLN A 28 -5.09 -6.48 -2.17
CA GLN A 28 -6.45 -7.02 -2.19
C GLN A 28 -6.47 -8.56 -2.26
N ARG A 29 -5.59 -9.16 -3.06
CA ARG A 29 -5.47 -10.63 -3.16
C ARG A 29 -5.04 -11.24 -1.83
N ILE A 30 -3.99 -10.67 -1.20
CA ILE A 30 -3.50 -11.12 0.11
C ILE A 30 -4.62 -11.07 1.14
N TRP A 31 -5.37 -9.96 1.17
CA TRP A 31 -6.49 -9.81 2.10
C TRP A 31 -7.64 -10.77 1.79
N ALA A 32 -8.00 -10.96 0.52
CA ALA A 32 -9.03 -11.91 0.11
C ALA A 32 -8.69 -13.35 0.50
N ASP A 33 -7.42 -13.75 0.34
CA ASP A 33 -6.94 -15.09 0.69
C ASP A 33 -6.99 -15.31 2.21
N GLU A 34 -6.68 -14.29 3.00
CA GLU A 34 -6.88 -14.35 4.46
C GLU A 34 -8.36 -14.51 4.81
N MET A 35 -9.27 -13.73 4.18
CA MET A 35 -10.70 -13.78 4.47
C MET A 35 -11.33 -15.12 4.09
N ARG A 36 -10.85 -15.79 3.03
CA ARG A 36 -11.30 -17.12 2.61
C ARG A 36 -11.07 -18.21 3.66
N LYS A 37 -10.20 -17.98 4.62
CA LYS A 37 -10.00 -18.88 5.77
C LYS A 37 -11.19 -18.86 6.73
N TYR A 38 -12.07 -17.84 6.66
CA TYR A 38 -13.13 -17.58 7.64
C TYR A 38 -14.54 -17.62 7.07
N THR A 39 -14.71 -17.41 5.76
CA THR A 39 -15.99 -17.50 5.05
C THR A 39 -15.76 -17.88 3.59
N GLU A 40 -16.76 -18.59 3.01
CA GLU A 40 -16.75 -18.92 1.58
C GLU A 40 -17.26 -17.75 0.70
N ASP A 41 -18.00 -16.79 1.29
CA ASP A 41 -18.56 -15.64 0.57
C ASP A 41 -17.56 -14.48 0.56
N VAL A 42 -16.51 -14.62 -0.27
CA VAL A 42 -15.53 -13.56 -0.56
C VAL A 42 -15.64 -13.17 -2.03
N GLN A 43 -15.97 -11.93 -2.28
CA GLN A 43 -16.22 -11.39 -3.61
C GLN A 43 -15.31 -10.20 -3.89
N CYS A 44 -15.08 -9.94 -5.18
CA CYS A 44 -14.31 -8.79 -5.67
C CYS A 44 -15.00 -8.21 -6.89
N ASP A 45 -15.13 -6.90 -6.97
CA ASP A 45 -15.67 -6.22 -8.15
C ASP A 45 -14.57 -5.85 -9.17
N THR A 46 -14.99 -5.23 -10.27
CA THR A 46 -14.08 -4.81 -11.35
C THR A 46 -13.18 -3.63 -10.98
N TYR A 47 -13.46 -2.92 -9.89
CA TYR A 47 -12.62 -1.84 -9.36
C TYR A 47 -11.55 -2.36 -8.38
N GLY A 48 -11.66 -3.64 -7.98
CA GLY A 48 -10.79 -4.25 -6.98
C GLY A 48 -11.34 -4.20 -5.56
N ASN A 49 -12.50 -3.59 -5.31
CA ASN A 49 -13.14 -3.66 -4.00
C ASN A 49 -13.41 -5.11 -3.64
N THR A 50 -12.94 -5.54 -2.48
CA THR A 50 -13.05 -6.92 -2.02
C THR A 50 -13.83 -6.96 -0.72
N TRP A 51 -14.84 -7.80 -0.63
CA TRP A 51 -15.61 -7.96 0.60
C TRP A 51 -15.85 -9.42 0.94
N ALA A 52 -15.99 -9.66 2.23
CA ALA A 52 -16.29 -10.96 2.82
C ALA A 52 -17.56 -10.85 3.67
N THR A 53 -18.54 -11.72 3.42
CA THR A 53 -19.84 -11.68 4.09
C THR A 53 -19.97 -12.85 5.06
N PHE A 54 -20.48 -12.55 6.25
CA PHE A 54 -20.91 -13.50 7.28
C PHE A 54 -22.43 -13.37 7.41
N HIS A 55 -23.15 -14.44 7.03
CA HIS A 55 -24.60 -14.42 6.98
C HIS A 55 -25.24 -14.69 8.34
N ALA A 56 -26.32 -13.96 8.62
CA ALA A 56 -27.22 -14.27 9.72
C ALA A 56 -28.10 -15.47 9.36
N ASP A 57 -28.55 -16.22 10.38
CA ASP A 57 -29.47 -17.33 10.17
C ASP A 57 -30.90 -16.85 9.77
N LYS A 58 -31.19 -15.58 10.04
CA LYS A 58 -32.49 -14.98 9.74
C LYS A 58 -32.54 -14.53 8.28
N GLU A 59 -33.54 -14.99 7.55
CA GLU A 59 -33.84 -14.51 6.20
C GLU A 59 -34.12 -12.99 6.21
N ASN A 60 -33.59 -12.28 5.21
CA ASN A 60 -33.70 -10.82 5.09
C ASN A 60 -33.15 -10.02 6.30
N ALA A 61 -32.17 -10.56 7.00
CA ALA A 61 -31.48 -9.83 8.04
C ALA A 61 -30.80 -8.57 7.48
N PRO A 62 -30.81 -7.45 8.19
CA PRO A 62 -30.05 -6.27 7.77
C PRO A 62 -28.56 -6.55 7.73
N THR A 63 -27.81 -5.81 6.92
CA THR A 63 -26.34 -5.95 6.79
C THR A 63 -25.63 -4.79 7.49
N LEU A 64 -24.71 -5.11 8.38
CA LEU A 64 -23.71 -4.20 8.90
C LEU A 64 -22.47 -4.28 8.01
N MET A 65 -22.09 -3.18 7.37
CA MET A 65 -20.84 -3.07 6.64
C MET A 65 -19.79 -2.38 7.51
N ILE A 66 -18.59 -2.94 7.52
CA ILE A 66 -17.41 -2.37 8.16
C ILE A 66 -16.33 -2.30 7.06
N GLU A 67 -15.71 -1.13 6.89
CA GLU A 67 -14.83 -0.87 5.76
C GLU A 67 -13.45 -0.36 6.15
N ALA A 68 -12.47 -0.57 5.27
CA ALA A 68 -11.15 0.02 5.29
C ALA A 68 -10.66 0.18 3.85
N HIS A 69 -9.63 1.03 3.61
CA HIS A 69 -9.01 1.13 2.29
C HIS A 69 -7.63 0.44 2.22
N ALA A 70 -7.32 -0.09 1.03
CA ALA A 70 -6.10 -0.84 0.76
C ALA A 70 -4.96 0.03 0.23
N ASP A 71 -5.29 1.18 -0.34
CA ASP A 71 -4.32 2.01 -1.01
C ASP A 71 -3.39 2.77 -0.05
N GLU A 72 -2.30 3.24 -0.60
CA GLU A 72 -1.34 4.10 0.04
C GLU A 72 -0.86 5.21 -0.90
N ILE A 73 -0.30 6.26 -0.33
CA ILE A 73 0.35 7.34 -1.09
C ILE A 73 1.64 6.84 -1.77
N GLY A 74 1.97 7.44 -2.91
CA GLY A 74 3.15 7.06 -3.65
C GLY A 74 3.54 8.06 -4.73
N PHE A 75 4.23 7.54 -5.74
CA PHE A 75 4.69 8.28 -6.90
C PHE A 75 4.35 7.54 -8.19
N MET A 76 4.17 8.30 -9.28
CA MET A 76 4.07 7.76 -10.62
C MET A 76 5.16 8.39 -11.51
N ILE A 77 5.87 7.59 -12.28
CA ILE A 77 6.87 8.08 -13.23
C ILE A 77 6.14 8.90 -14.31
N ARG A 78 6.48 10.19 -14.40
CA ARG A 78 5.92 11.13 -15.36
C ARG A 78 6.85 11.35 -16.57
N HIS A 79 8.15 11.35 -16.33
CA HIS A 79 9.16 11.61 -17.32
C HIS A 79 10.45 10.88 -16.98
N ILE A 80 11.17 10.43 -18.00
CA ILE A 80 12.50 9.81 -17.89
C ILE A 80 13.45 10.68 -18.73
N THR A 81 14.54 11.16 -18.12
CA THR A 81 15.52 11.98 -18.83
C THR A 81 16.47 11.11 -19.65
N PRO A 82 17.13 11.67 -20.70
CA PRO A 82 18.16 10.95 -21.44
C PRO A 82 19.31 10.44 -20.57
N GLU A 83 19.56 11.06 -19.42
CA GLU A 83 20.60 10.68 -18.43
C GLU A 83 20.13 9.61 -17.44
N GLY A 84 18.87 9.14 -17.54
CA GLY A 84 18.33 8.04 -16.70
C GLY A 84 17.66 8.47 -15.40
N PHE A 85 17.44 9.77 -15.17
CA PHE A 85 16.70 10.23 -14.00
C PHE A 85 15.18 10.15 -14.23
N LEU A 86 14.46 9.79 -13.17
CA LEU A 86 12.99 9.74 -13.18
C LEU A 86 12.40 10.99 -12.53
N TYR A 87 11.55 11.71 -13.26
CA TYR A 87 10.67 12.71 -12.67
C TYR A 87 9.30 12.12 -12.44
N VAL A 88 8.71 12.44 -11.30
CA VAL A 88 7.50 11.78 -10.81
C VAL A 88 6.35 12.77 -10.58
N GLU A 89 5.16 12.25 -10.55
CA GLU A 89 3.95 12.89 -10.04
C GLU A 89 3.52 12.20 -8.75
N ARG A 90 2.78 12.90 -7.90
CA ARG A 90 2.25 12.34 -6.66
C ARG A 90 1.07 11.43 -6.94
N VAL A 91 1.03 10.29 -6.26
CA VAL A 91 -0.16 9.49 -6.09
C VAL A 91 -0.66 9.74 -4.67
N GLY A 92 -1.84 10.32 -4.53
CA GLY A 92 -2.37 10.76 -3.25
C GLY A 92 -1.63 11.97 -2.65
N GLY A 93 -1.67 12.09 -1.34
CA GLY A 93 -1.17 13.23 -0.57
C GLY A 93 0.31 13.15 -0.18
N THR A 94 1.19 12.66 -1.05
CA THR A 94 2.63 12.56 -0.76
C THR A 94 3.24 13.93 -0.46
N ASP A 95 3.86 14.06 0.71
CA ASP A 95 4.53 15.27 1.16
C ASP A 95 5.91 15.39 0.50
N THR A 96 6.12 16.46 -0.26
CA THR A 96 7.37 16.72 -0.99
C THR A 96 8.51 17.16 -0.07
N ALA A 97 8.21 17.71 1.10
CA ALA A 97 9.23 18.15 2.05
C ALA A 97 10.02 16.95 2.63
N ILE A 98 9.34 15.83 2.86
CA ILE A 98 9.97 14.61 3.41
C ILE A 98 10.55 13.68 2.33
N ALA A 99 10.37 13.99 1.06
CA ALA A 99 10.81 13.10 -0.03
C ALA A 99 12.33 13.02 -0.19
N ARG A 100 13.07 14.05 0.23
CA ARG A 100 14.52 14.16 0.02
C ARG A 100 15.30 13.01 0.65
N GLY A 101 16.14 12.35 -0.16
CA GLY A 101 17.02 11.28 0.29
C GLY A 101 16.30 9.99 0.69
N ARG A 102 14.99 9.89 0.42
CA ARG A 102 14.22 8.68 0.71
C ARG A 102 14.38 7.65 -0.38
N ARG A 103 14.34 6.40 0.02
CA ARG A 103 14.29 5.27 -0.93
C ARG A 103 12.86 5.05 -1.40
N VAL A 104 12.72 4.82 -2.70
CA VAL A 104 11.45 4.51 -3.37
C VAL A 104 11.59 3.17 -4.08
N ARG A 105 10.59 2.34 -4.02
CA ARG A 105 10.48 1.05 -4.67
C ARG A 105 9.42 1.15 -5.76
N PHE A 106 9.83 1.08 -7.02
CA PHE A 106 8.95 1.11 -8.19
C PHE A 106 8.51 -0.30 -8.58
N LEU A 107 7.26 -0.42 -9.00
CA LEU A 107 6.68 -1.65 -9.56
C LEU A 107 6.97 -1.70 -11.07
N GLY A 108 8.13 -2.24 -11.43
CA GLY A 108 8.55 -2.40 -12.82
C GLY A 108 7.98 -3.67 -13.47
N SER A 109 8.01 -3.74 -14.80
CA SER A 109 7.50 -4.90 -15.56
C SER A 109 8.33 -6.18 -15.38
N GLN A 110 9.53 -6.08 -14.83
CA GLN A 110 10.45 -7.20 -14.58
C GLN A 110 10.69 -7.43 -13.07
N GLY A 111 9.91 -6.76 -12.22
CA GLY A 111 10.03 -6.79 -10.77
C GLY A 111 10.23 -5.40 -10.18
N GLU A 112 10.53 -5.37 -8.90
CA GLU A 112 10.74 -4.13 -8.17
C GLU A 112 12.09 -3.49 -8.49
N VAL A 113 12.11 -2.17 -8.67
CA VAL A 113 13.32 -1.38 -8.92
C VAL A 113 13.45 -0.32 -7.83
N MET A 114 14.60 -0.33 -7.16
CA MET A 114 14.92 0.64 -6.11
C MET A 114 15.46 1.93 -6.71
N GLY A 115 15.02 3.05 -6.14
CA GLY A 115 15.55 4.37 -6.45
C GLY A 115 15.71 5.22 -5.20
N ILE A 116 16.44 6.30 -5.33
CA ILE A 116 16.67 7.30 -4.28
C ILE A 116 16.23 8.67 -4.78
N THR A 117 15.39 9.34 -4.00
CA THR A 117 14.95 10.69 -4.32
C THR A 117 16.10 11.67 -4.17
N GLY A 118 16.36 12.41 -5.22
CA GLY A 118 17.34 13.49 -5.24
C GLY A 118 16.70 14.87 -5.15
N ASN A 119 17.52 15.86 -4.89
CA ASN A 119 17.20 17.28 -4.96
C ASN A 119 18.48 18.10 -5.10
N THR A 120 18.35 19.36 -5.45
CA THR A 120 19.48 20.27 -5.51
C THR A 120 20.25 20.30 -4.17
N ALA A 121 21.57 20.14 -4.23
CA ALA A 121 22.41 20.16 -3.05
C ALA A 121 22.25 21.49 -2.28
N ILE A 122 22.30 21.41 -0.95
CA ILE A 122 21.97 22.55 -0.06
C ILE A 122 22.81 23.81 -0.37
N HIS A 123 24.08 23.63 -0.70
CA HIS A 123 25.00 24.71 -1.00
C HIS A 123 24.83 25.35 -2.40
N LEU A 124 23.97 24.72 -3.25
CA LEU A 124 23.61 25.23 -4.58
C LEU A 124 22.21 25.85 -4.61
N ARG A 125 21.50 25.86 -3.47
CA ARG A 125 20.14 26.41 -3.40
C ARG A 125 20.20 27.92 -3.21
N GLU A 126 19.57 28.66 -4.11
CA GLU A 126 19.40 30.10 -3.98
C GLU A 126 18.13 30.42 -3.15
N GLY A 127 18.25 31.46 -2.27
CA GLY A 127 17.08 32.01 -1.56
C GLY A 127 16.56 31.24 -0.34
N GLY A 128 17.40 30.38 0.27
CA GLY A 128 17.10 29.68 1.50
C GLY A 128 16.36 28.34 1.27
N GLU A 129 16.03 27.65 2.38
CA GLU A 129 15.34 26.37 2.32
C GLU A 129 13.85 26.56 2.02
N LYS A 130 13.42 26.06 0.87
CA LYS A 130 12.00 26.00 0.46
C LYS A 130 11.60 24.55 0.33
N GLU A 131 10.31 24.28 0.59
CA GLU A 131 9.71 23.00 0.26
C GLU A 131 9.86 22.76 -1.24
N PRO A 132 10.43 21.60 -1.67
CA PRO A 132 10.59 21.28 -3.08
C PRO A 132 9.21 21.06 -3.71
N LYS A 133 9.02 21.61 -4.90
CA LYS A 133 7.87 21.26 -5.71
C LYS A 133 8.07 19.86 -6.32
N ILE A 134 6.99 19.16 -6.61
CA ILE A 134 7.08 17.78 -7.11
C ILE A 134 7.94 17.67 -8.39
N TRP A 135 7.91 18.64 -9.25
CA TRP A 135 8.72 18.67 -10.48
C TRP A 135 10.21 19.00 -10.27
N GLU A 136 10.63 19.34 -9.04
CA GLU A 136 12.03 19.54 -8.65
C GLU A 136 12.62 18.26 -8.04
N ILE A 137 11.78 17.27 -7.77
CA ILE A 137 12.18 15.97 -7.24
C ILE A 137 12.47 15.04 -8.41
N TYR A 138 13.67 14.52 -8.47
CA TYR A 138 14.05 13.42 -9.35
C TYR A 138 14.40 12.18 -8.53
N ILE A 139 14.32 11.03 -9.17
CA ILE A 139 14.66 9.75 -8.54
C ILE A 139 15.75 9.11 -9.39
N ASP A 140 16.85 8.76 -8.74
CA ASP A 140 17.97 8.05 -9.32
C ASP A 140 17.76 6.53 -9.06
N VAL A 141 17.75 5.75 -10.13
CA VAL A 141 17.62 4.29 -10.12
C VAL A 141 18.93 3.60 -10.50
N GLY A 142 20.05 4.35 -10.55
CA GLY A 142 21.36 3.85 -10.92
C GLY A 142 21.57 3.63 -12.42
N ALA A 143 20.66 4.15 -13.26
CA ALA A 143 20.78 4.13 -14.71
C ALA A 143 21.51 5.37 -15.22
N SER A 144 22.26 5.23 -16.32
CA SER A 144 23.00 6.30 -16.98
C SER A 144 22.34 6.75 -18.31
N SER A 145 21.21 6.16 -18.65
CA SER A 145 20.43 6.49 -19.83
C SER A 145 18.97 6.06 -19.70
N ASP A 146 18.09 6.65 -20.51
CA ASP A 146 16.69 6.24 -20.64
C ASP A 146 16.56 4.79 -21.11
N LYS A 147 17.50 4.33 -21.94
CA LYS A 147 17.55 2.93 -22.38
C LYS A 147 17.84 2.00 -21.20
N GLU A 148 18.80 2.31 -20.35
CA GLU A 148 19.07 1.51 -19.13
C GLU A 148 17.87 1.48 -18.20
N VAL A 149 17.13 2.60 -18.06
CA VAL A 149 15.86 2.62 -17.31
C VAL A 149 14.84 1.64 -17.90
N ALA A 150 14.72 1.62 -19.24
CA ALA A 150 13.83 0.67 -19.92
C ALA A 150 14.31 -0.79 -19.73
N ASP A 151 15.61 -1.03 -19.77
CA ASP A 151 16.21 -2.35 -19.53
C ASP A 151 15.98 -2.84 -18.07
N LEU A 152 15.85 -1.92 -17.10
CA LEU A 152 15.39 -2.22 -15.73
C LEU A 152 13.88 -2.53 -15.65
N GLY A 153 13.15 -2.43 -16.76
CA GLY A 153 11.72 -2.67 -16.80
C GLY A 153 10.86 -1.49 -16.35
N LEU A 154 11.42 -0.27 -16.28
CA LEU A 154 10.68 0.94 -15.92
C LEU A 154 10.25 1.73 -17.15
N ARG A 155 9.11 2.39 -17.04
CA ARG A 155 8.56 3.32 -18.06
C ARG A 155 7.67 4.37 -17.40
N VAL A 156 7.32 5.40 -18.14
CA VAL A 156 6.29 6.37 -17.73
C VAL A 156 4.98 5.64 -17.40
N GLY A 157 4.34 6.00 -16.29
CA GLY A 157 3.13 5.39 -15.76
C GLY A 157 3.38 4.29 -14.73
N HIS A 158 4.61 3.77 -14.57
CA HIS A 158 4.91 2.89 -13.45
C HIS A 158 4.89 3.65 -12.14
N VAL A 159 4.41 2.98 -11.10
CA VAL A 159 4.23 3.56 -9.76
C VAL A 159 5.24 3.02 -8.77
N GLY A 160 5.43 3.75 -7.70
CA GLY A 160 6.32 3.36 -6.61
C GLY A 160 5.89 3.93 -5.27
N VAL A 161 6.37 3.32 -4.21
CA VAL A 161 6.10 3.70 -2.82
C VAL A 161 7.41 3.87 -2.06
N TYR A 162 7.37 4.55 -0.91
CA TYR A 162 8.52 4.57 -0.01
C TYR A 162 8.87 3.16 0.49
N CYS A 163 10.14 2.92 0.82
CA CYS A 163 10.63 1.61 1.24
C CYS A 163 10.46 1.32 2.73
N ASP A 164 9.71 2.14 3.46
CA ASP A 164 9.56 2.02 4.91
C ASP A 164 8.55 0.91 5.26
N GLY A 165 9.00 -0.32 5.18
CA GLY A 165 8.26 -1.51 5.61
C GLY A 165 8.00 -1.56 7.12
N PRO A 166 7.31 -2.58 7.63
CA PRO A 166 7.00 -2.72 9.04
C PRO A 166 8.25 -2.88 9.89
N MET A 167 8.35 -2.05 10.93
CA MET A 167 9.45 -2.06 11.88
C MET A 167 8.91 -1.98 13.30
N LEU A 168 9.39 -2.84 14.18
CA LEU A 168 9.10 -2.75 15.61
C LEU A 168 10.06 -1.76 16.26
N MET A 169 9.49 -0.77 16.96
CA MET A 169 10.22 0.16 17.82
C MET A 169 9.91 -0.13 19.27
N ASN A 170 10.96 -0.18 20.09
CA ASN A 170 10.84 -0.40 21.53
C ASN A 170 9.90 -1.58 21.88
N GLU A 171 10.07 -2.70 21.16
CA GLU A 171 9.38 -4.00 21.32
C GLU A 171 7.85 -4.01 21.17
N ASN A 172 7.19 -2.87 21.21
CA ASN A 172 5.73 -2.80 21.25
C ASN A 172 5.09 -1.71 20.39
N LYS A 173 5.87 -1.03 19.57
CA LYS A 173 5.39 0.00 18.65
C LYS A 173 5.68 -0.43 17.21
N LEU A 174 4.65 -0.54 16.41
CA LEU A 174 4.78 -0.79 14.99
C LEU A 174 4.85 0.54 14.24
N VAL A 175 5.89 0.70 13.42
CA VAL A 175 6.06 1.82 12.50
C VAL A 175 6.12 1.25 11.09
N CYS A 176 5.34 1.83 10.20
CA CYS A 176 5.30 1.41 8.80
C CYS A 176 4.67 2.50 7.95
N ARG A 177 4.98 2.55 6.65
CA ARG A 177 4.10 3.18 5.68
C ARG A 177 2.77 2.42 5.63
N ALA A 178 1.72 3.01 5.10
CA ALA A 178 0.42 2.37 4.83
C ALA A 178 -0.33 1.81 6.06
N LEU A 179 0.06 2.17 7.30
CA LEU A 179 -0.79 1.89 8.48
C LEU A 179 -2.18 2.49 8.30
N ASP A 180 -2.28 3.63 7.69
CA ASP A 180 -3.47 4.24 7.16
C ASP A 180 -3.69 3.75 5.70
N ASN A 181 -4.65 2.82 5.41
CA ASN A 181 -5.59 2.28 6.41
C ASN A 181 -5.56 0.73 6.43
N ARG A 182 -4.43 0.10 6.05
CA ARG A 182 -4.28 -1.36 6.07
C ARG A 182 -4.31 -1.96 7.47
N LEU A 183 -4.01 -1.16 8.50
CA LEU A 183 -4.21 -1.60 9.87
C LEU A 183 -5.69 -1.90 10.13
N SER A 184 -6.61 -1.08 9.59
CA SER A 184 -8.04 -1.39 9.68
C SER A 184 -8.41 -2.60 8.84
N GLY A 185 -7.80 -2.78 7.66
CA GLY A 185 -7.94 -4.03 6.87
C GLY A 185 -7.55 -5.28 7.68
N PHE A 186 -6.46 -5.21 8.43
CA PHE A 186 -6.08 -6.25 9.38
C PHE A 186 -7.12 -6.44 10.51
N VAL A 187 -7.65 -5.35 11.06
CA VAL A 187 -8.70 -5.44 12.10
C VAL A 187 -9.95 -6.14 11.55
N LEU A 188 -10.31 -5.90 10.28
CA LEU A 188 -11.41 -6.62 9.61
C LEU A 188 -11.17 -8.13 9.58
N SER A 189 -9.95 -8.58 9.30
CA SER A 189 -9.62 -10.02 9.32
C SER A 189 -9.69 -10.60 10.73
N GLU A 190 -9.27 -9.86 11.76
CA GLU A 190 -9.41 -10.29 13.15
C GLU A 190 -10.89 -10.34 13.61
N ILE A 191 -11.74 -9.48 13.06
CA ILE A 191 -13.20 -9.57 13.24
C ILE A 191 -13.71 -10.84 12.58
N ALA A 192 -13.37 -11.09 11.32
CA ALA A 192 -13.74 -12.28 10.57
C ALA A 192 -13.36 -13.58 11.31
N LYS A 193 -12.12 -13.64 11.81
CA LYS A 193 -11.58 -14.75 12.61
C LYS A 193 -12.38 -15.01 13.89
N ARG A 194 -13.00 -13.98 14.46
CA ARG A 194 -13.88 -14.12 15.63
C ARG A 194 -15.28 -14.54 15.24
N LEU A 195 -15.81 -13.97 14.15
CA LEU A 195 -17.15 -14.31 13.66
C LEU A 195 -17.23 -15.77 13.26
N CYS A 196 -16.25 -16.33 12.55
CA CYS A 196 -16.26 -17.73 12.16
C CYS A 196 -16.17 -18.71 13.35
N LYS A 197 -15.63 -18.29 14.50
CA LYS A 197 -15.55 -19.08 15.74
C LYS A 197 -16.77 -18.92 16.64
N GLN A 198 -17.67 -18.00 16.31
CA GLN A 198 -18.83 -17.70 17.13
C GLN A 198 -19.84 -18.84 17.05
N LYS A 199 -20.32 -19.32 18.22
CA LYS A 199 -21.34 -20.38 18.31
C LYS A 199 -22.78 -19.86 18.27
N LYS A 200 -22.96 -18.56 18.54
CA LYS A 200 -24.30 -17.94 18.55
C LYS A 200 -24.62 -17.42 17.14
N PRO A 201 -25.87 -17.59 16.68
CA PRO A 201 -26.30 -17.04 15.41
C PRO A 201 -26.10 -15.52 15.38
N LEU A 202 -25.76 -15.02 14.21
CA LEU A 202 -25.66 -13.59 13.98
C LEU A 202 -27.08 -13.01 13.86
N ALA A 203 -27.32 -11.87 14.50
CA ALA A 203 -28.58 -11.15 14.36
C ALA A 203 -28.66 -10.37 13.03
N TRP A 204 -27.51 -9.99 12.47
CA TRP A 204 -27.33 -9.24 11.23
C TRP A 204 -26.28 -9.91 10.36
N ASN A 205 -26.38 -9.73 9.06
CA ASN A 205 -25.24 -10.03 8.19
C ASN A 205 -24.11 -9.06 8.51
N VAL A 206 -22.86 -9.51 8.41
CA VAL A 206 -21.69 -8.66 8.57
C VAL A 206 -20.87 -8.73 7.29
N ALA A 207 -20.67 -7.60 6.63
CA ALA A 207 -19.82 -7.48 5.45
C ALA A 207 -18.56 -6.69 5.84
N CYS A 208 -17.40 -7.32 5.70
CA CYS A 208 -16.09 -6.70 5.83
C CYS A 208 -15.61 -6.30 4.45
N LEU A 209 -15.37 -5.02 4.20
CA LEU A 209 -14.97 -4.46 2.90
C LEU A 209 -13.58 -3.86 2.99
N LEU A 210 -12.69 -4.24 2.07
CA LEU A 210 -11.44 -3.56 1.79
C LEU A 210 -11.52 -2.99 0.36
N TYR A 211 -11.43 -1.65 0.21
CA TYR A 211 -11.50 -0.95 -1.08
C TYR A 211 -10.26 -0.16 -1.41
#